data_94899df6bd15d9dcef1f1e63132eb586
#
_entry.id   94899df6bd15d9dcef1f1e63132eb586
#
_cell.length_a   1.000
_cell.length_b   1.000
_cell.length_c   1.000
_cell.angle_alpha   90.00
_cell.angle_beta   90.00
_cell.angle_gamma   90.00
#
_symmetry.space_group_name_H-M   'P 1'
#
loop_
_entity.id
_entity.type
_entity.pdbx_description
1 polymer ?
#
loop_
_entity_poly.entity_id
_entity_poly.type
_entity_poly.pdbx_seq_one_letter_code
_entity_poly.pdbx_strand_id
1 'polypeptide(L)'
;MSFLGASYFRAIAKGLHWGLSSRGLAVNTGINQPEEFPDFREFWMRKPNPKDDFLEFYALLDSESVTGGYEFVVRYGAITTMDIKATMFIRKKPEVLIIAPLTSMFYFGGDTVNKPTLKPDYQPTGKAEFSMNKTDFHRREFRPQVHDSDGLLLDTVSGEKLWAPLNNPKSVSVRRFSNVLSYSLLQRDRNLNDYLDREAEYHLRPNVTVIPKSDFGPGFVRLVELPSEDEYSDNIVAGWEPQNPPEQGTSFEFAYQMKWRGDEPDTDQFRVLSTTVRPSPGSNETRFAIEFGKPDNGETIPVAELRPYILVGQGAQVKDVQFTPTDRGWLVSFTIFDPNSSQPMDISCVILRRDTFCSEKWQYLLNI
;
A
#
# COMPACT_ATOMS: atom_id res chain seq x y z
N MET A 1 -7.76 13.89 -13.01
CA MET A 1 -8.58 12.76 -12.55
C MET A 1 -9.01 11.91 -13.73
N SER A 2 -9.07 10.59 -13.58
CA SER A 2 -9.50 9.63 -14.60
C SER A 2 -10.34 8.53 -13.96
N PHE A 3 -11.37 8.07 -14.68
CA PHE A 3 -12.12 6.84 -14.40
C PHE A 3 -11.67 5.76 -15.38
N LEU A 4 -11.47 4.53 -14.91
CA LEU A 4 -10.74 3.48 -15.63
C LEU A 4 -11.57 2.23 -15.93
N GLY A 5 -12.87 2.29 -15.77
CA GLY A 5 -13.78 1.15 -15.84
C GLY A 5 -14.09 0.58 -14.46
N ALA A 6 -15.17 -0.22 -14.38
CA ALA A 6 -15.82 -0.55 -13.12
C ALA A 6 -15.94 0.71 -12.25
N SER A 7 -15.55 0.66 -10.98
CA SER A 7 -15.53 1.86 -10.13
C SER A 7 -14.13 2.40 -9.86
N TYR A 8 -13.15 2.06 -10.69
CA TYR A 8 -11.79 2.57 -10.54
C TYR A 8 -11.69 4.05 -10.91
N PHE A 9 -11.02 4.81 -10.08
CA PHE A 9 -10.66 6.19 -10.35
C PHE A 9 -9.31 6.54 -9.76
N ARG A 10 -8.65 7.54 -10.34
CA ARG A 10 -7.37 8.05 -9.85
C ARG A 10 -7.22 9.53 -10.15
N ALA A 11 -6.38 10.17 -9.38
CA ALA A 11 -5.94 11.53 -9.60
C ALA A 11 -4.41 11.62 -9.60
N ILE A 12 -3.91 12.79 -9.97
CA ILE A 12 -2.51 13.14 -9.85
C ILE A 12 -2.40 14.50 -9.15
N ALA A 13 -1.30 14.75 -8.49
CA ALA A 13 -0.92 16.09 -8.05
C ALA A 13 0.03 16.74 -9.07
N LYS A 14 0.30 18.02 -8.88
CA LYS A 14 1.16 18.78 -9.81
C LYS A 14 2.56 18.16 -9.89
N GLY A 15 3.02 17.87 -11.10
CA GLY A 15 4.36 17.31 -11.37
C GLY A 15 4.48 15.81 -11.16
N LEU A 16 3.38 15.11 -10.92
CA LEU A 16 3.36 13.65 -10.77
C LEU A 16 2.73 12.95 -11.97
N HIS A 17 2.98 11.65 -12.08
CA HIS A 17 2.41 10.77 -13.07
C HIS A 17 1.28 9.91 -12.49
N TRP A 18 0.59 9.15 -13.36
CA TRP A 18 -0.42 8.19 -12.95
C TRP A 18 0.23 7.02 -12.22
N GLY A 19 -0.37 6.60 -11.12
CA GLY A 19 0.05 5.45 -10.34
C GLY A 19 -1.16 4.72 -9.78
N LEU A 20 -1.12 4.42 -8.49
CA LEU A 20 -2.18 3.71 -7.79
C LEU A 20 -3.56 4.34 -8.02
N SER A 21 -4.59 3.53 -7.87
CA SER A 21 -6.00 3.89 -8.04
C SER A 21 -6.76 3.79 -6.72
N SER A 22 -7.99 4.27 -6.74
CA SER A 22 -9.04 3.93 -5.78
C SER A 22 -10.22 3.33 -6.51
N ARG A 23 -11.10 2.67 -5.80
CA ARG A 23 -12.40 2.19 -6.30
C ARG A 23 -13.54 2.83 -5.51
N GLY A 24 -14.74 2.83 -6.05
CA GLY A 24 -15.92 3.17 -5.27
C GLY A 24 -16.06 2.24 -4.07
N LEU A 25 -16.17 0.95 -4.33
CA LEU A 25 -16.17 -0.12 -3.34
C LEU A 25 -15.34 -1.31 -3.86
N ALA A 26 -14.87 -2.16 -2.94
CA ALA A 26 -14.42 -3.50 -3.28
C ALA A 26 -15.29 -4.53 -2.55
N VAL A 27 -15.79 -5.51 -3.30
CA VAL A 27 -16.76 -6.50 -2.83
C VAL A 27 -16.19 -7.89 -3.01
N ASN A 28 -16.10 -8.65 -1.92
CA ASN A 28 -15.56 -10.00 -1.87
C ASN A 28 -14.09 -10.13 -2.33
N THR A 29 -13.29 -9.06 -2.16
CA THR A 29 -11.89 -9.04 -2.55
C THR A 29 -11.02 -9.84 -1.57
N GLY A 30 -10.17 -10.72 -2.10
CA GLY A 30 -9.20 -11.50 -1.33
C GLY A 30 -9.83 -12.59 -0.46
N ILE A 31 -10.95 -13.17 -0.89
CA ILE A 31 -11.57 -14.35 -0.29
C ILE A 31 -11.72 -15.48 -1.34
N ASN A 32 -12.09 -16.66 -0.91
CA ASN A 32 -12.27 -17.81 -1.81
C ASN A 32 -13.64 -17.79 -2.53
N GLN A 33 -14.00 -16.63 -3.08
CA GLN A 33 -15.19 -16.41 -3.92
C GLN A 33 -14.82 -15.43 -5.03
N PRO A 34 -15.57 -15.42 -6.15
CA PRO A 34 -15.38 -14.41 -7.19
C PRO A 34 -15.55 -13.00 -6.64
N GLU A 35 -14.59 -12.13 -6.93
CA GLU A 35 -14.70 -10.71 -6.64
C GLU A 35 -15.81 -10.09 -7.50
N GLU A 36 -16.62 -9.23 -6.89
CA GLU A 36 -17.61 -8.43 -7.60
C GLU A 36 -17.04 -7.03 -7.83
N PHE A 37 -17.19 -6.53 -9.06
CA PHE A 37 -16.69 -5.22 -9.47
C PHE A 37 -17.87 -4.28 -9.73
N PRO A 38 -18.29 -3.46 -8.74
CA PRO A 38 -19.28 -2.41 -8.97
C PRO A 38 -18.81 -1.41 -10.02
N ASP A 39 -19.73 -0.96 -10.88
CA ASP A 39 -19.45 0.00 -11.95
C ASP A 39 -20.01 1.38 -11.62
N PHE A 40 -19.28 2.44 -11.98
CA PHE A 40 -19.87 3.76 -12.12
C PHE A 40 -20.61 3.85 -13.47
N ARG A 41 -21.94 3.85 -13.41
CA ARG A 41 -22.82 3.79 -14.59
C ARG A 41 -23.15 5.13 -15.20
N GLU A 42 -23.33 6.13 -14.36
CA GLU A 42 -23.76 7.46 -14.78
C GLU A 42 -23.02 8.54 -13.99
N PHE A 43 -22.81 9.68 -14.64
CA PHE A 43 -22.15 10.83 -14.05
C PHE A 43 -22.94 12.10 -14.32
N TRP A 44 -23.05 12.97 -13.32
CA TRP A 44 -23.63 14.30 -13.43
C TRP A 44 -22.62 15.32 -12.94
N MET A 45 -22.27 16.25 -13.80
CA MET A 45 -21.30 17.28 -13.48
C MET A 45 -22.00 18.61 -13.25
N ARG A 46 -21.73 19.25 -12.11
CA ARG A 46 -22.13 20.63 -11.89
C ARG A 46 -21.31 21.53 -12.84
N LYS A 47 -22.02 22.39 -13.61
CA LYS A 47 -21.33 23.38 -14.45
C LYS A 47 -20.53 24.32 -13.54
N PRO A 48 -19.17 24.36 -13.69
CA PRO A 48 -18.34 25.19 -12.85
C PRO A 48 -18.59 26.68 -13.12
N ASN A 49 -18.48 27.51 -12.07
CA ASN A 49 -18.42 28.96 -12.24
C ASN A 49 -16.96 29.38 -12.49
N PRO A 50 -16.72 30.52 -13.17
CA PRO A 50 -15.35 30.97 -13.47
C PRO A 50 -14.46 31.24 -12.25
N LYS A 51 -15.06 31.34 -11.05
CA LYS A 51 -14.34 31.58 -9.79
C LYS A 51 -14.16 30.33 -8.95
N ASP A 52 -14.72 29.18 -9.38
CA ASP A 52 -14.58 27.92 -8.65
C ASP A 52 -13.14 27.41 -8.81
N ASP A 53 -12.54 27.00 -7.71
CA ASP A 53 -11.22 26.35 -7.64
C ASP A 53 -11.37 24.82 -7.47
N PHE A 54 -12.57 24.30 -7.66
CA PHE A 54 -12.93 22.91 -7.52
C PHE A 54 -13.85 22.42 -8.63
N LEU A 55 -13.85 21.12 -8.82
CA LEU A 55 -14.79 20.40 -9.67
C LEU A 55 -15.72 19.56 -8.79
N GLU A 56 -17.03 19.68 -9.04
CA GLU A 56 -18.05 18.91 -8.32
C GLU A 56 -18.84 18.07 -9.31
N PHE A 57 -19.01 16.81 -8.99
CA PHE A 57 -19.81 15.88 -9.79
C PHE A 57 -20.35 14.75 -8.93
N TYR A 58 -21.36 14.09 -9.44
CA TYR A 58 -22.04 12.95 -8.83
C TYR A 58 -21.85 11.74 -9.73
N ALA A 59 -21.87 10.54 -9.13
CA ALA A 59 -21.82 9.29 -9.87
C ALA A 59 -22.78 8.27 -9.26
N LEU A 60 -23.43 7.47 -10.13
CA LEU A 60 -24.19 6.30 -9.73
C LEU A 60 -23.30 5.07 -9.82
N LEU A 61 -23.11 4.41 -8.67
CA LEU A 61 -22.45 3.11 -8.60
C LEU A 61 -23.51 2.02 -8.61
N ASP A 62 -23.30 0.96 -9.39
CA ASP A 62 -24.24 -0.13 -9.53
C ASP A 62 -23.55 -1.48 -9.73
N SER A 63 -24.07 -2.50 -9.05
CA SER A 63 -23.67 -3.90 -9.20
C SER A 63 -24.76 -4.85 -8.70
N GLU A 64 -24.50 -6.15 -8.72
CA GLU A 64 -25.45 -7.15 -8.23
C GLU A 64 -25.78 -6.97 -6.74
N SER A 65 -24.75 -6.79 -5.91
CA SER A 65 -24.89 -6.74 -4.44
C SER A 65 -25.15 -5.35 -3.89
N VAL A 66 -24.68 -4.28 -4.57
CA VAL A 66 -24.74 -2.91 -4.05
C VAL A 66 -25.08 -1.89 -5.13
N THR A 67 -25.76 -0.82 -4.74
CA THR A 67 -25.94 0.36 -5.57
C THR A 67 -25.88 1.61 -4.71
N GLY A 68 -25.57 2.77 -5.28
CA GLY A 68 -25.56 4.01 -4.50
C GLY A 68 -25.06 5.23 -5.26
N GLY A 69 -25.26 6.38 -4.63
CA GLY A 69 -24.83 7.68 -5.15
C GLY A 69 -23.55 8.15 -4.49
N TYR A 70 -22.66 8.68 -5.30
CA TYR A 70 -21.42 9.33 -4.88
C TYR A 70 -21.45 10.80 -5.22
N GLU A 71 -20.92 11.61 -4.31
CA GLU A 71 -20.58 13.02 -4.51
C GLU A 71 -19.08 13.17 -4.42
N PHE A 72 -18.48 13.85 -5.41
CA PHE A 72 -17.06 14.14 -5.48
C PHE A 72 -16.82 15.65 -5.57
N VAL A 73 -15.95 16.16 -4.70
CA VAL A 73 -15.44 17.53 -4.78
C VAL A 73 -13.93 17.48 -4.89
N VAL A 74 -13.41 17.86 -6.04
CA VAL A 74 -11.98 17.71 -6.38
C VAL A 74 -11.32 19.08 -6.48
N ARG A 75 -10.17 19.24 -5.78
CA ARG A 75 -9.31 20.42 -5.87
C ARG A 75 -7.93 19.99 -6.31
N TYR A 76 -7.49 20.49 -7.46
CA TYR A 76 -6.17 20.20 -8.02
C TYR A 76 -5.11 21.15 -7.47
N GLY A 77 -3.91 20.62 -7.14
CA GLY A 77 -2.81 21.41 -6.63
C GLY A 77 -1.51 20.62 -6.45
N ALA A 78 -0.58 21.19 -5.67
CA ALA A 78 0.61 20.46 -5.19
C ALA A 78 0.17 19.21 -4.39
N ILE A 79 -0.93 19.33 -3.68
CA ILE A 79 -1.70 18.22 -3.13
C ILE A 79 -3.06 18.29 -3.80
N THR A 80 -3.43 17.26 -4.56
CA THR A 80 -4.79 17.14 -5.08
C THR A 80 -5.65 16.50 -4.03
N THR A 81 -6.72 17.19 -3.60
CA THR A 81 -7.68 16.68 -2.62
C THR A 81 -8.98 16.28 -3.29
N MET A 82 -9.59 15.24 -2.77
CA MET A 82 -10.90 14.77 -3.21
C MET A 82 -11.74 14.45 -1.98
N ASP A 83 -12.76 15.26 -1.74
CA ASP A 83 -13.77 14.99 -0.74
C ASP A 83 -14.85 14.11 -1.37
N ILE A 84 -15.14 12.99 -0.75
CA ILE A 84 -16.07 11.98 -1.25
C ILE A 84 -17.13 11.72 -0.18
N LYS A 85 -18.39 11.75 -0.60
CA LYS A 85 -19.53 11.31 0.20
C LYS A 85 -20.34 10.30 -0.60
N ALA A 86 -20.79 9.23 0.05
CA ALA A 86 -21.60 8.20 -0.60
C ALA A 86 -22.75 7.73 0.28
N THR A 87 -23.88 7.43 -0.38
CA THR A 87 -25.03 6.73 0.20
C THR A 87 -25.23 5.44 -0.56
N MET A 88 -25.11 4.30 0.13
CA MET A 88 -25.15 2.97 -0.44
C MET A 88 -26.37 2.18 0.02
N PHE A 89 -26.89 1.33 -0.85
CA PHE A 89 -27.99 0.42 -0.62
C PHE A 89 -27.55 -1.01 -0.92
N ILE A 90 -27.82 -1.94 0.00
CA ILE A 90 -27.42 -3.34 -0.09
C ILE A 90 -28.56 -4.16 -0.70
N ARG A 91 -28.35 -4.69 -1.90
CA ARG A 91 -29.29 -5.60 -2.58
C ARG A 91 -29.09 -7.05 -2.14
N LYS A 92 -27.84 -7.44 -1.88
CA LYS A 92 -27.45 -8.76 -1.42
C LYS A 92 -26.30 -8.60 -0.44
N LYS A 93 -26.37 -9.27 0.70
CA LYS A 93 -25.31 -9.19 1.72
C LYS A 93 -23.99 -9.69 1.14
N PRO A 94 -22.93 -8.85 1.05
CA PRO A 94 -21.59 -9.32 0.69
C PRO A 94 -20.97 -10.09 1.85
N GLU A 95 -20.04 -11.01 1.56
CA GLU A 95 -19.23 -11.63 2.61
C GLU A 95 -18.16 -10.66 3.13
N VAL A 96 -17.54 -9.91 2.23
CA VAL A 96 -16.59 -8.83 2.53
C VAL A 96 -16.96 -7.58 1.75
N LEU A 97 -17.00 -6.46 2.45
CA LEU A 97 -17.15 -5.13 1.85
C LEU A 97 -15.97 -4.27 2.29
N ILE A 98 -15.34 -3.57 1.34
CA ILE A 98 -14.25 -2.65 1.63
C ILE A 98 -14.67 -1.25 1.16
N ILE A 99 -14.68 -0.30 2.11
CA ILE A 99 -14.99 1.12 1.90
C ILE A 99 -13.69 1.87 1.61
N ALA A 100 -13.73 2.84 0.69
CA ALA A 100 -12.63 3.69 0.28
C ALA A 100 -11.34 2.89 -0.07
N PRO A 101 -11.45 1.82 -0.88
CA PRO A 101 -10.31 0.98 -1.20
C PRO A 101 -9.30 1.72 -2.07
N LEU A 102 -8.04 1.63 -1.70
CA LEU A 102 -6.88 1.94 -2.54
C LEU A 102 -6.43 0.67 -3.25
N THR A 103 -6.02 0.79 -4.50
CA THR A 103 -5.44 -0.30 -5.28
C THR A 103 -4.11 0.10 -5.86
N SER A 104 -3.14 -0.80 -5.81
CA SER A 104 -1.78 -0.56 -6.27
C SER A 104 -1.18 -1.81 -6.88
N MET A 105 -0.09 -1.64 -7.57
CA MET A 105 0.74 -2.73 -8.08
C MET A 105 2.03 -2.82 -7.28
N PHE A 106 2.38 -4.04 -6.85
CA PHE A 106 3.67 -4.39 -6.28
C PHE A 106 4.16 -5.70 -6.90
N TYR A 107 5.10 -5.61 -7.83
CA TYR A 107 5.65 -6.79 -8.49
C TYR A 107 6.87 -7.31 -7.74
N PHE A 108 7.86 -6.46 -7.46
CA PHE A 108 8.98 -6.73 -6.55
C PHE A 108 9.64 -5.44 -6.07
N GLY A 109 10.19 -5.49 -4.85
CA GLY A 109 10.96 -4.40 -4.25
C GLY A 109 12.47 -4.57 -4.46
N GLY A 110 13.23 -3.52 -4.14
CA GLY A 110 14.68 -3.49 -4.27
C GLY A 110 15.43 -4.62 -3.52
N ASP A 111 14.82 -5.12 -2.46
CA ASP A 111 15.37 -6.16 -1.59
C ASP A 111 14.87 -7.58 -1.93
N THR A 112 14.11 -7.74 -3.03
CA THR A 112 13.63 -9.05 -3.46
C THR A 112 14.82 -9.92 -3.92
N VAL A 113 15.08 -10.99 -3.17
CA VAL A 113 16.25 -11.89 -3.40
C VAL A 113 16.17 -12.62 -4.74
N ASN A 114 14.98 -13.06 -5.12
CA ASN A 114 14.71 -13.74 -6.38
C ASN A 114 13.84 -12.86 -7.26
N LYS A 115 14.48 -11.96 -8.03
CA LYS A 115 13.74 -11.16 -9.01
C LYS A 115 13.11 -12.07 -10.07
N PRO A 116 11.91 -11.72 -10.54
CA PRO A 116 11.26 -12.47 -11.61
C PRO A 116 12.14 -12.56 -12.85
N THR A 117 12.03 -13.67 -13.57
CA THR A 117 12.62 -13.80 -14.90
C THR A 117 11.61 -13.28 -15.90
N LEU A 118 11.97 -12.31 -16.75
CA LEU A 118 11.08 -11.80 -17.79
C LEU A 118 10.61 -12.96 -18.68
N LYS A 119 9.29 -13.05 -18.88
CA LYS A 119 8.71 -14.04 -19.80
C LYS A 119 9.22 -13.78 -21.22
N PRO A 120 9.49 -14.83 -22.03
CA PRO A 120 10.01 -14.69 -23.41
C PRO A 120 9.14 -13.84 -24.34
N ASP A 121 7.87 -13.65 -23.99
CA ASP A 121 6.86 -13.00 -24.85
C ASP A 121 6.77 -11.47 -24.68
N TYR A 122 7.58 -10.88 -23.80
CA TYR A 122 7.67 -9.43 -23.69
C TYR A 122 8.33 -8.88 -24.96
N GLN A 123 7.50 -8.42 -25.91
CA GLN A 123 7.93 -7.63 -27.05
C GLN A 123 7.87 -6.15 -26.64
N PRO A 124 9.00 -5.46 -26.45
CA PRO A 124 8.95 -4.02 -26.29
C PRO A 124 8.29 -3.43 -27.55
N THR A 125 7.27 -2.60 -27.38
CA THR A 125 6.47 -1.95 -28.45
C THR A 125 7.27 -0.87 -29.18
N GLY A 126 8.58 -0.98 -29.29
CA GLY A 126 9.46 -0.13 -30.08
C GLY A 126 10.20 -0.96 -31.12
N LYS A 127 10.10 -0.56 -32.39
CA LYS A 127 10.86 -1.14 -33.50
C LYS A 127 12.36 -0.94 -33.32
N ALA A 128 13.01 -1.84 -32.59
CA ALA A 128 14.44 -2.07 -32.69
C ALA A 128 14.64 -3.52 -33.14
N GLU A 129 14.77 -3.72 -34.44
CA GLU A 129 15.25 -4.98 -35.00
C GLU A 129 16.72 -5.17 -34.61
N PHE A 130 16.96 -5.81 -33.46
CA PHE A 130 18.23 -6.48 -33.21
C PHE A 130 18.02 -7.97 -33.46
N SER A 131 18.44 -8.44 -34.60
CA SER A 131 18.57 -9.87 -34.87
C SER A 131 19.72 -10.42 -34.04
N MET A 132 19.43 -10.94 -32.85
CA MET A 132 20.34 -11.82 -32.13
C MET A 132 19.76 -13.23 -32.14
N ASN A 133 20.62 -14.20 -32.43
CA ASN A 133 20.31 -15.63 -32.53
C ASN A 133 19.48 -16.11 -31.33
N LYS A 134 18.44 -16.90 -31.62
CA LYS A 134 17.49 -17.53 -30.69
C LYS A 134 18.16 -18.60 -29.80
N THR A 135 19.16 -18.28 -29.02
CA THR A 135 19.71 -19.17 -28.02
C THR A 135 19.67 -18.48 -26.65
N ASP A 136 18.72 -18.90 -25.83
CA ASP A 136 18.68 -18.86 -24.37
C ASP A 136 19.17 -17.61 -23.63
N PHE A 137 18.70 -16.43 -24.03
CA PHE A 137 18.71 -15.31 -23.13
C PHE A 137 17.39 -15.33 -22.30
N HIS A 138 17.42 -16.01 -21.18
CA HIS A 138 16.54 -15.66 -20.07
C HIS A 138 16.88 -14.23 -19.70
N ARG A 139 16.13 -13.26 -20.20
CA ARG A 139 16.30 -11.84 -19.85
C ARG A 139 15.98 -11.72 -18.37
N ARG A 140 17.02 -11.68 -17.55
CA ARG A 140 16.86 -11.35 -16.13
C ARG A 140 16.31 -9.94 -16.04
N GLU A 141 15.35 -9.74 -15.16
CA GLU A 141 14.86 -8.42 -14.81
C GLU A 141 16.05 -7.56 -14.33
N PHE A 142 16.31 -6.45 -15.01
CA PHE A 142 17.43 -5.55 -14.72
C PHE A 142 17.02 -4.37 -13.83
N ARG A 143 15.73 -4.06 -13.79
CA ARG A 143 15.23 -2.99 -12.94
C ARG A 143 15.44 -3.35 -11.48
N PRO A 144 15.88 -2.41 -10.61
CA PRO A 144 16.05 -2.67 -9.19
C PRO A 144 14.74 -3.06 -8.51
N GLN A 145 13.63 -2.37 -8.84
CA GLN A 145 12.30 -2.58 -8.28
C GLN A 145 11.21 -2.15 -9.25
N VAL A 146 10.00 -2.71 -9.08
CA VAL A 146 8.83 -2.44 -9.90
C VAL A 146 7.59 -2.44 -9.02
N HIS A 147 7.10 -1.25 -8.69
CA HIS A 147 5.88 -1.06 -7.89
C HIS A 147 5.36 0.39 -7.95
N ASP A 148 4.08 0.56 -7.71
CA ASP A 148 3.40 1.85 -7.59
C ASP A 148 3.39 2.39 -6.15
N SER A 149 3.55 1.49 -5.20
CA SER A 149 3.67 1.79 -3.77
C SER A 149 4.57 0.76 -3.13
N ASP A 150 5.40 1.16 -2.17
CA ASP A 150 6.29 0.27 -1.44
C ASP A 150 5.75 -0.14 -0.06
N GLY A 151 4.75 0.58 0.48
CA GLY A 151 4.19 0.23 1.77
C GLY A 151 2.85 0.88 2.10
N LEU A 152 2.18 0.28 3.08
CA LEU A 152 1.00 0.81 3.72
C LEU A 152 1.38 1.49 5.03
N LEU A 153 1.13 2.81 5.12
CA LEU A 153 1.26 3.59 6.35
C LEU A 153 -0.12 3.74 7.01
N LEU A 154 -0.17 3.51 8.31
CA LEU A 154 -1.38 3.65 9.14
C LEU A 154 -1.12 4.62 10.27
N ASP A 155 -1.96 5.64 10.40
CA ASP A 155 -2.03 6.47 11.59
C ASP A 155 -3.03 5.84 12.56
N THR A 156 -2.62 5.62 13.81
CA THR A 156 -3.47 4.98 14.80
C THR A 156 -4.02 5.95 15.84
N VAL A 157 -5.08 5.56 16.53
CA VAL A 157 -5.69 6.36 17.63
C VAL A 157 -4.73 6.58 18.81
N SER A 158 -3.72 5.72 18.98
CA SER A 158 -2.67 5.88 20.01
C SER A 158 -1.59 6.88 19.61
N GLY A 159 -1.60 7.40 18.37
CA GLY A 159 -0.54 8.27 17.83
C GLY A 159 0.65 7.51 17.27
N GLU A 160 0.66 6.18 17.34
CA GLU A 160 1.67 5.37 16.67
C GLU A 160 1.42 5.39 15.15
N LYS A 161 2.51 5.43 14.38
CA LYS A 161 2.49 5.17 12.94
C LYS A 161 2.96 3.75 12.69
N LEU A 162 2.18 2.99 11.92
CA LEU A 162 2.52 1.63 11.57
C LEU A 162 2.88 1.58 10.09
N TRP A 163 4.04 1.03 9.77
CA TRP A 163 4.52 0.79 8.42
C TRP A 163 4.49 -0.68 8.08
N ALA A 164 3.70 -1.04 7.09
CA ALA A 164 3.62 -2.39 6.55
C ALA A 164 4.19 -2.40 5.12
N PRO A 165 5.44 -2.87 4.92
CA PRO A 165 5.99 -3.08 3.59
C PRO A 165 5.08 -4.01 2.79
N LEU A 166 4.91 -3.70 1.48
CA LEU A 166 4.14 -4.54 0.57
C LEU A 166 4.98 -5.72 0.07
N ASN A 167 4.28 -6.77 -0.31
CA ASN A 167 4.87 -7.96 -0.87
C ASN A 167 4.06 -8.46 -2.06
N ASN A 168 4.72 -9.25 -2.91
CA ASN A 168 4.08 -10.10 -3.91
C ASN A 168 4.14 -11.55 -3.41
N PRO A 169 3.12 -12.04 -2.69
CA PRO A 169 3.15 -13.34 -2.04
C PRO A 169 2.88 -14.47 -3.04
N LYS A 170 3.22 -15.70 -2.67
CA LYS A 170 2.91 -16.91 -3.47
C LYS A 170 1.43 -17.31 -3.41
N SER A 171 0.73 -16.88 -2.38
CA SER A 171 -0.69 -17.12 -2.15
C SER A 171 -1.33 -15.85 -1.58
N VAL A 172 -2.64 -15.71 -1.69
CA VAL A 172 -3.37 -14.55 -1.16
C VAL A 172 -3.01 -14.32 0.30
N SER A 173 -2.54 -13.12 0.60
CA SER A 173 -2.22 -12.63 1.95
C SER A 173 -3.26 -11.60 2.37
N VAL A 174 -3.77 -11.71 3.59
CA VAL A 174 -4.72 -10.76 4.16
C VAL A 174 -4.28 -10.38 5.56
N ARG A 175 -4.07 -9.08 5.77
CA ARG A 175 -3.79 -8.50 7.09
C ARG A 175 -4.88 -7.52 7.50
N ARG A 176 -5.20 -7.45 8.79
CA ARG A 176 -6.19 -6.52 9.36
C ARG A 176 -5.56 -5.70 10.47
N PHE A 177 -5.79 -4.40 10.43
CA PHE A 177 -5.23 -3.44 11.38
C PHE A 177 -6.35 -2.68 12.08
N SER A 178 -6.36 -2.74 13.41
CA SER A 178 -7.37 -2.09 14.26
C SER A 178 -6.94 -0.67 14.66
N ASN A 179 -7.91 0.12 15.15
CA ASN A 179 -7.66 1.42 15.74
C ASN A 179 -6.98 2.42 14.79
N VAL A 180 -7.34 2.39 13.53
CA VAL A 180 -6.76 3.23 12.47
C VAL A 180 -7.59 4.50 12.30
N LEU A 181 -6.91 5.67 12.26
CA LEU A 181 -7.49 6.99 11.96
C LEU A 181 -7.41 7.34 10.47
N SER A 182 -6.30 6.98 9.84
CA SER A 182 -6.07 7.19 8.41
C SER A 182 -5.11 6.14 7.86
N TYR A 183 -5.16 5.90 6.55
CA TYR A 183 -4.26 4.97 5.88
C TYR A 183 -3.78 5.51 4.55
N SER A 184 -2.55 5.13 4.18
CA SER A 184 -1.91 5.62 2.96
C SER A 184 -1.14 4.51 2.27
N LEU A 185 -1.25 4.42 0.96
CA LEU A 185 -0.27 3.72 0.15
C LEU A 185 0.78 4.73 -0.30
N LEU A 186 2.03 4.46 0.05
CA LEU A 186 3.15 5.37 -0.16
C LEU A 186 4.19 4.77 -1.11
N GLN A 187 4.77 5.63 -1.93
CA GLN A 187 5.95 5.38 -2.73
C GLN A 187 7.09 6.21 -2.13
N ARG A 188 7.98 5.59 -1.35
CA ARG A 188 9.08 6.27 -0.64
C ARG A 188 10.29 6.47 -1.51
N ASP A 189 10.59 5.51 -2.39
CA ASP A 189 11.68 5.59 -3.33
C ASP A 189 11.35 6.55 -4.46
N ARG A 190 12.06 7.69 -4.49
CA ARG A 190 11.76 8.81 -5.39
C ARG A 190 12.86 9.10 -6.39
N ASN A 191 13.87 8.25 -6.47
CA ASN A 191 14.95 8.41 -7.43
C ASN A 191 14.73 7.51 -8.65
N LEU A 192 14.90 8.05 -9.85
CA LEU A 192 14.82 7.26 -11.09
C LEU A 192 15.77 6.04 -11.06
N ASN A 193 16.93 6.18 -10.40
CA ASN A 193 17.91 5.09 -10.31
C ASN A 193 17.42 3.91 -9.45
N ASP A 194 16.39 4.12 -8.61
CA ASP A 194 15.81 3.04 -7.81
C ASP A 194 14.98 2.09 -8.70
N TYR A 195 14.52 2.57 -9.86
CA TYR A 195 13.68 1.81 -10.79
C TYR A 195 14.36 1.51 -12.13
N LEU A 196 15.21 2.40 -12.64
CA LEU A 196 15.82 2.36 -13.96
C LEU A 196 14.80 2.24 -15.12
N ASP A 197 13.58 2.71 -14.89
CA ASP A 197 12.47 2.66 -15.83
C ASP A 197 12.00 4.08 -16.17
N ARG A 198 12.38 4.54 -17.37
CA ARG A 198 12.03 5.88 -17.87
C ARG A 198 10.65 5.94 -18.53
N GLU A 199 10.06 4.79 -18.85
CA GLU A 199 8.75 4.71 -19.48
C GLU A 199 7.64 4.71 -18.43
N ALA A 200 7.78 3.86 -17.41
CA ALA A 200 6.81 3.73 -16.31
C ALA A 200 6.91 4.85 -15.28
N GLU A 201 8.10 5.48 -15.12
CA GLU A 201 8.38 6.61 -14.23
C GLU A 201 7.82 6.39 -12.81
N TYR A 202 8.05 5.20 -12.23
CA TYR A 202 7.55 4.80 -10.91
C TYR A 202 7.89 5.81 -9.80
N HIS A 203 9.06 6.46 -9.88
CA HIS A 203 9.50 7.49 -8.94
C HIS A 203 8.61 8.75 -8.90
N LEU A 204 7.78 8.99 -9.93
CA LEU A 204 6.84 10.11 -10.01
C LEU A 204 5.39 9.72 -9.66
N ARG A 205 5.14 8.46 -9.26
CA ARG A 205 3.80 8.02 -8.89
C ARG A 205 3.38 8.57 -7.53
N PRO A 206 2.10 8.97 -7.34
CA PRO A 206 1.68 9.66 -6.14
C PRO A 206 1.56 8.75 -4.92
N ASN A 207 1.77 9.32 -3.75
CA ASN A 207 1.26 8.83 -2.48
C ASN A 207 -0.22 9.14 -2.39
N VAL A 208 -1.01 8.24 -1.80
CA VAL A 208 -2.43 8.49 -1.57
C VAL A 208 -2.81 8.17 -0.14
N THR A 209 -3.40 9.15 0.54
CA THR A 209 -3.93 9.03 1.90
C THR A 209 -5.44 9.08 1.89
N VAL A 210 -6.09 8.17 2.60
CA VAL A 210 -7.52 8.19 2.92
C VAL A 210 -7.71 8.64 4.37
N ILE A 211 -8.53 9.67 4.56
CA ILE A 211 -8.86 10.25 5.86
C ILE A 211 -10.38 10.17 6.03
N PRO A 212 -10.92 9.29 6.88
CA PRO A 212 -12.34 9.27 7.20
C PRO A 212 -12.84 10.64 7.65
N LYS A 213 -14.00 11.06 7.17
CA LYS A 213 -14.73 12.29 7.55
C LYS A 213 -16.05 11.99 8.23
N SER A 214 -16.49 10.75 8.21
CA SER A 214 -17.57 10.22 9.01
C SER A 214 -17.09 9.00 9.79
N ASP A 215 -17.86 8.56 10.76
CA ASP A 215 -17.63 7.27 11.42
C ASP A 215 -17.98 6.14 10.44
N PHE A 216 -17.01 5.27 10.14
CA PHE A 216 -17.22 4.06 9.33
C PHE A 216 -17.75 2.89 10.17
N GLY A 217 -17.98 3.09 11.47
CA GLY A 217 -18.33 2.04 12.42
C GLY A 217 -17.15 1.15 12.84
N PRO A 218 -17.42 0.14 13.70
CA PRO A 218 -16.42 -0.84 14.06
C PRO A 218 -15.88 -1.58 12.84
N GLY A 219 -14.55 -1.73 12.76
CA GLY A 219 -13.91 -2.37 11.61
C GLY A 219 -12.40 -2.34 11.67
N PHE A 220 -11.78 -2.61 10.54
CA PHE A 220 -10.35 -2.73 10.36
C PHE A 220 -9.91 -2.12 9.05
N VAL A 221 -8.69 -1.64 8.95
CA VAL A 221 -8.05 -1.49 7.64
C VAL A 221 -7.59 -2.88 7.22
N ARG A 222 -8.15 -3.37 6.10
CA ARG A 222 -7.79 -4.63 5.46
C ARG A 222 -6.76 -4.35 4.39
N LEU A 223 -5.64 -5.05 4.43
CA LEU A 223 -4.66 -5.11 3.35
C LEU A 223 -4.74 -6.51 2.72
N VAL A 224 -4.98 -6.53 1.42
CA VAL A 224 -4.98 -7.74 0.60
C VAL A 224 -3.80 -7.64 -0.37
N GLU A 225 -2.97 -8.68 -0.40
CA GLU A 225 -1.87 -8.85 -1.33
C GLU A 225 -2.14 -10.12 -2.14
N LEU A 226 -2.30 -9.99 -3.44
CA LEU A 226 -2.56 -11.08 -4.38
C LEU A 226 -1.27 -11.48 -5.08
N PRO A 227 -1.07 -12.78 -5.39
CA PRO A 227 0.05 -13.18 -6.24
C PRO A 227 -0.06 -12.55 -7.63
N SER A 228 1.01 -11.95 -8.13
CA SER A 228 1.10 -11.45 -9.48
C SER A 228 2.34 -11.97 -10.19
N GLU A 229 2.17 -12.36 -11.45
CA GLU A 229 3.26 -12.81 -12.31
C GLU A 229 3.83 -11.71 -13.20
N ASP A 230 3.25 -10.51 -13.14
CA ASP A 230 3.65 -9.35 -13.95
C ASP A 230 3.30 -8.02 -13.26
N GLU A 231 3.66 -6.91 -13.92
CA GLU A 231 3.45 -5.54 -13.46
C GLU A 231 2.14 -4.90 -13.99
N TYR A 232 1.32 -5.64 -14.71
CA TYR A 232 0.12 -5.09 -15.37
C TYR A 232 -1.14 -5.24 -14.53
N SER A 233 -1.06 -5.95 -13.43
CA SER A 233 -2.20 -6.24 -12.57
C SER A 233 -2.07 -5.55 -11.21
N ASP A 234 -3.10 -4.77 -10.82
CA ASP A 234 -3.22 -4.27 -9.46
C ASP A 234 -3.39 -5.45 -8.50
N ASN A 235 -2.34 -5.80 -7.75
CA ASN A 235 -2.34 -6.92 -6.84
C ASN A 235 -2.41 -6.53 -5.36
N ILE A 236 -2.52 -5.24 -5.07
CA ILE A 236 -2.63 -4.68 -3.72
C ILE A 236 -3.98 -4.00 -3.57
N VAL A 237 -4.71 -4.32 -2.50
CA VAL A 237 -5.93 -3.61 -2.11
C VAL A 237 -5.87 -3.28 -0.62
N ALA A 238 -6.05 -2.00 -0.26
CA ALA A 238 -6.11 -1.55 1.12
C ALA A 238 -7.32 -0.65 1.35
N GLY A 239 -8.14 -0.93 2.38
CA GLY A 239 -9.31 -0.11 2.69
C GLY A 239 -10.01 -0.55 3.96
N TRP A 240 -11.06 0.17 4.34
CA TRP A 240 -11.82 -0.10 5.55
C TRP A 240 -12.80 -1.26 5.37
N GLU A 241 -12.62 -2.34 6.12
CA GLU A 241 -13.55 -3.47 6.23
C GLU A 241 -14.40 -3.30 7.49
N PRO A 242 -15.73 -3.09 7.38
CA PRO A 242 -16.63 -3.13 8.53
C PRO A 242 -16.56 -4.50 9.22
N GLN A 243 -16.55 -4.51 10.54
CA GLN A 243 -16.53 -5.75 11.35
C GLN A 243 -17.67 -6.69 11.00
N ASN A 244 -18.83 -6.12 10.70
CA ASN A 244 -20.01 -6.82 10.21
C ASN A 244 -20.43 -6.21 8.87
N PRO A 245 -20.42 -6.97 7.77
CA PRO A 245 -20.93 -6.50 6.50
C PRO A 245 -22.39 -6.04 6.65
N PRO A 246 -22.81 -4.97 5.95
CA PRO A 246 -24.17 -4.47 6.01
C PRO A 246 -25.17 -5.51 5.53
N GLU A 247 -26.34 -5.58 6.17
CA GLU A 247 -27.40 -6.53 5.86
C GLU A 247 -28.16 -6.16 4.58
N GLN A 248 -28.71 -7.16 3.90
CA GLN A 248 -29.57 -6.96 2.74
C GLN A 248 -30.77 -6.04 3.10
N GLY A 249 -31.09 -5.11 2.21
CA GLY A 249 -32.19 -4.17 2.38
C GLY A 249 -31.86 -2.98 3.27
N THR A 250 -30.63 -2.87 3.77
CA THR A 250 -30.17 -1.71 4.54
C THR A 250 -29.48 -0.67 3.65
N SER A 251 -29.36 0.54 4.18
CA SER A 251 -28.53 1.61 3.59
C SER A 251 -27.54 2.12 4.61
N PHE A 252 -26.41 2.65 4.14
CA PHE A 252 -25.42 3.30 4.97
C PHE A 252 -24.75 4.44 4.21
N GLU A 253 -24.24 5.39 4.97
CA GLU A 253 -23.52 6.55 4.43
C GLU A 253 -22.10 6.57 4.95
N PHE A 254 -21.19 7.08 4.13
CA PHE A 254 -19.82 7.33 4.53
C PHE A 254 -19.27 8.55 3.81
N ALA A 255 -18.29 9.19 4.44
CA ALA A 255 -17.57 10.31 3.86
C ALA A 255 -16.09 10.23 4.20
N TYR A 256 -15.24 10.55 3.23
CA TYR A 256 -13.78 10.57 3.41
C TYR A 256 -13.13 11.59 2.49
N GLN A 257 -11.92 11.95 2.83
CA GLN A 257 -11.08 12.76 1.97
C GLN A 257 -9.90 11.92 1.49
N MET A 258 -9.58 12.06 0.22
CA MET A 258 -8.34 11.53 -0.35
C MET A 258 -7.38 12.65 -0.65
N LYS A 259 -6.08 12.38 -0.46
CA LYS A 259 -4.99 13.31 -0.80
C LYS A 259 -3.98 12.58 -1.68
N TRP A 260 -3.82 13.07 -2.92
CA TRP A 260 -2.74 12.66 -3.82
C TRP A 260 -1.59 13.66 -3.70
N ARG A 261 -0.38 13.18 -3.43
CA ARG A 261 0.78 14.04 -3.19
C ARG A 261 2.09 13.31 -3.52
N GLY A 262 3.17 14.06 -3.79
CA GLY A 262 4.49 13.49 -4.06
C GLY A 262 5.33 13.25 -2.82
N ASP A 263 5.12 14.06 -1.80
CA ASP A 263 5.79 13.99 -0.50
C ASP A 263 5.02 13.10 0.48
N GLU A 264 5.63 12.77 1.60
CA GLU A 264 4.95 12.10 2.71
C GLU A 264 4.38 13.12 3.70
N PRO A 265 3.35 12.77 4.49
CA PRO A 265 2.94 13.57 5.64
C PRO A 265 4.12 13.78 6.60
N ASP A 266 4.24 15.00 7.15
CA ASP A 266 5.26 15.29 8.16
C ASP A 266 5.08 14.38 9.39
N THR A 267 6.21 14.02 9.99
CA THR A 267 6.23 13.21 11.21
C THR A 267 7.45 13.55 12.06
N ASP A 268 7.31 13.43 13.36
CA ASP A 268 8.39 13.47 14.35
C ASP A 268 8.97 12.07 14.64
N GLN A 269 8.36 11.02 14.12
CA GLN A 269 8.82 9.65 14.24
C GLN A 269 9.84 9.31 13.16
N PHE A 270 10.79 8.43 13.48
CA PHE A 270 11.75 7.92 12.48
C PHE A 270 11.03 7.04 11.48
N ARG A 271 11.11 7.38 10.21
CA ARG A 271 10.50 6.59 9.13
C ARG A 271 11.29 5.32 8.86
N VAL A 272 10.61 4.25 8.52
CA VAL A 272 11.24 3.07 7.92
C VAL A 272 11.67 3.42 6.49
N LEU A 273 12.94 3.37 6.18
CA LEU A 273 13.49 3.72 4.87
C LEU A 273 13.61 2.51 3.95
N SER A 274 13.97 1.37 4.50
CA SER A 274 14.12 0.13 3.74
C SER A 274 13.93 -1.10 4.62
N THR A 275 13.58 -2.21 3.96
CA THR A 275 13.42 -3.53 4.57
C THR A 275 14.10 -4.58 3.72
N THR A 276 15.09 -5.29 4.27
CA THR A 276 15.71 -6.44 3.61
C THR A 276 15.31 -7.72 4.32
N VAL A 277 14.82 -8.70 3.57
CA VAL A 277 14.45 -10.03 4.07
C VAL A 277 15.26 -11.09 3.32
N ARG A 278 16.04 -11.88 4.05
CA ARG A 278 16.91 -12.93 3.47
C ARG A 278 16.69 -14.26 4.16
N PRO A 279 15.86 -15.17 3.59
CA PRO A 279 15.76 -16.54 4.05
C PRO A 279 17.13 -17.25 3.87
N SER A 280 17.53 -18.06 4.86
CA SER A 280 18.73 -18.88 4.79
C SER A 280 18.39 -20.24 4.15
N PRO A 281 18.92 -20.58 2.98
CA PRO A 281 18.60 -21.83 2.30
C PRO A 281 18.90 -23.05 3.18
N GLY A 282 17.94 -23.96 3.30
CA GLY A 282 18.09 -25.20 4.05
C GLY A 282 18.04 -25.06 5.57
N SER A 283 17.66 -23.89 6.09
CA SER A 283 17.43 -23.66 7.51
C SER A 283 16.10 -22.97 7.73
N ASN A 284 15.59 -23.05 8.97
CA ASN A 284 14.39 -22.32 9.40
C ASN A 284 14.75 -20.91 9.91
N GLU A 285 15.74 -20.29 9.28
CA GLU A 285 16.23 -18.96 9.67
C GLU A 285 15.97 -17.94 8.56
N THR A 286 15.50 -16.77 8.97
CA THR A 286 15.36 -15.62 8.08
C THR A 286 16.01 -14.41 8.72
N ARG A 287 16.92 -13.77 7.99
CA ARG A 287 17.58 -12.53 8.43
C ARG A 287 16.82 -11.32 7.93
N PHE A 288 16.62 -10.38 8.84
CA PHE A 288 16.00 -9.08 8.58
C PHE A 288 17.02 -7.97 8.78
N ALA A 289 16.89 -6.91 7.97
CA ALA A 289 17.57 -5.66 8.16
C ALA A 289 16.59 -4.53 7.82
N ILE A 290 16.35 -3.64 8.79
CA ILE A 290 15.39 -2.56 8.69
C ILE A 290 16.15 -1.26 8.93
N GLU A 291 16.15 -0.36 7.96
CA GLU A 291 16.74 0.95 8.12
C GLU A 291 15.69 1.97 8.51
N PHE A 292 15.92 2.68 9.60
CA PHE A 292 15.12 3.79 10.09
C PHE A 292 15.84 5.11 9.83
N GLY A 293 15.12 6.11 9.32
CA GLY A 293 15.63 7.44 9.04
C GLY A 293 15.88 8.28 10.30
N LYS A 294 16.56 9.39 10.12
CA LYS A 294 16.65 10.44 11.13
C LYS A 294 15.31 11.16 11.26
N PRO A 295 15.02 11.78 12.42
CA PRO A 295 13.81 12.58 12.58
C PRO A 295 13.86 13.81 11.66
N ASP A 296 12.71 14.19 11.09
CA ASP A 296 12.60 15.30 10.13
C ASP A 296 12.96 16.67 10.77
N ASN A 297 12.82 16.79 12.09
CA ASN A 297 13.17 18.00 12.85
C ASN A 297 14.68 18.24 13.01
N GLY A 298 15.52 17.35 12.49
CA GLY A 298 16.99 17.45 12.56
C GLY A 298 17.59 17.19 13.94
N GLU A 299 16.82 16.67 14.90
CA GLU A 299 17.31 16.34 16.25
C GLU A 299 18.40 15.27 16.17
N THR A 300 19.51 15.48 16.86
CA THR A 300 20.57 14.48 17.04
C THR A 300 20.33 13.75 18.35
N ILE A 301 19.96 12.49 18.27
CA ILE A 301 19.68 11.66 19.45
C ILE A 301 20.87 10.72 19.71
N PRO A 302 21.42 10.71 20.94
CA PRO A 302 22.49 9.77 21.30
C PRO A 302 22.01 8.32 21.16
N VAL A 303 22.80 7.46 20.52
CA VAL A 303 22.47 6.03 20.33
C VAL A 303 22.21 5.32 21.66
N ALA A 304 22.88 5.73 22.73
CA ALA A 304 22.70 5.17 24.08
C ALA A 304 21.27 5.42 24.66
N GLU A 305 20.52 6.37 24.13
CA GLU A 305 19.13 6.61 24.51
C GLU A 305 18.12 5.78 23.71
N LEU A 306 18.59 5.10 22.66
CA LEU A 306 17.75 4.35 21.72
C LEU A 306 17.93 2.85 21.90
N ARG A 307 16.84 2.12 21.74
CA ARG A 307 16.89 0.65 21.70
C ARG A 307 15.85 0.09 20.73
N PRO A 308 16.19 -0.92 19.91
CA PRO A 308 15.20 -1.63 19.13
C PRO A 308 14.35 -2.53 20.05
N TYR A 309 13.07 -2.64 19.73
CA TYR A 309 12.15 -3.55 20.35
C TYR A 309 11.49 -4.41 19.28
N ILE A 310 11.75 -5.72 19.33
CA ILE A 310 11.33 -6.68 18.30
C ILE A 310 10.34 -7.65 18.93
N LEU A 311 9.18 -7.83 18.29
CA LEU A 311 8.19 -8.81 18.64
C LEU A 311 8.02 -9.81 17.49
N VAL A 312 7.92 -11.07 17.83
CA VAL A 312 7.71 -12.18 16.89
C VAL A 312 6.57 -13.06 17.34
N GLY A 313 5.98 -13.82 16.43
CA GLY A 313 4.95 -14.78 16.73
C GLY A 313 5.38 -15.86 17.72
N GLN A 314 4.42 -16.52 18.32
CA GLN A 314 4.64 -17.51 19.36
C GLN A 314 5.46 -18.71 18.85
N GLY A 315 6.51 -19.08 19.58
CA GLY A 315 7.40 -20.20 19.26
C GLY A 315 8.66 -19.84 18.49
N ALA A 316 8.71 -18.66 17.86
CA ALA A 316 9.90 -18.17 17.18
C ALA A 316 10.90 -17.55 18.16
N GLN A 317 12.18 -17.52 17.74
CA GLN A 317 13.29 -16.95 18.52
C GLN A 317 13.97 -15.86 17.69
N VAL A 318 14.25 -14.74 18.36
CA VAL A 318 15.08 -13.65 17.79
C VAL A 318 16.52 -13.85 18.21
N LYS A 319 17.44 -13.81 17.24
CA LYS A 319 18.89 -13.99 17.41
C LYS A 319 19.65 -12.86 16.75
N ASP A 320 20.91 -12.69 17.11
CA ASP A 320 21.89 -11.81 16.45
C ASP A 320 21.40 -10.38 16.22
N VAL A 321 20.73 -9.82 17.24
CA VAL A 321 20.22 -8.44 17.16
C VAL A 321 21.40 -7.48 17.14
N GLN A 322 21.45 -6.64 16.09
CA GLN A 322 22.42 -5.56 15.96
C GLN A 322 21.67 -4.24 15.75
N PHE A 323 22.15 -3.18 16.37
CA PHE A 323 21.64 -1.82 16.20
C PHE A 323 22.81 -0.89 15.91
N THR A 324 22.87 -0.39 14.69
CA THR A 324 24.05 0.33 14.16
C THR A 324 23.62 1.66 13.54
N PRO A 325 24.29 2.78 13.88
CA PRO A 325 24.06 4.04 13.19
C PRO A 325 24.51 3.96 11.72
N THR A 326 23.76 4.65 10.85
CA THR A 326 24.08 4.84 9.43
C THR A 326 24.12 6.33 9.09
N ASP A 327 24.54 6.69 7.90
CA ASP A 327 24.50 8.08 7.44
C ASP A 327 23.06 8.63 7.38
N ARG A 328 22.08 7.76 7.10
CA ARG A 328 20.67 8.11 7.00
C ARG A 328 19.90 8.00 8.31
N GLY A 329 20.42 7.24 9.28
CA GLY A 329 19.73 7.00 10.57
C GLY A 329 20.26 5.79 11.30
N TRP A 330 19.47 4.74 11.43
CA TRP A 330 19.80 3.55 12.21
C TRP A 330 19.37 2.28 11.48
N LEU A 331 20.27 1.29 11.50
CA LEU A 331 20.01 -0.05 10.99
C LEU A 331 19.75 -1.01 12.15
N VAL A 332 18.59 -1.64 12.17
CA VAL A 332 18.28 -2.78 13.04
C VAL A 332 18.38 -4.05 12.21
N SER A 333 19.28 -4.96 12.57
CA SER A 333 19.32 -6.27 11.94
C SER A 333 19.18 -7.39 12.97
N PHE A 334 18.49 -8.46 12.59
CA PHE A 334 18.26 -9.63 13.44
C PHE A 334 17.94 -10.85 12.60
N THR A 335 18.07 -12.03 13.22
CA THR A 335 17.70 -13.30 12.62
C THR A 335 16.52 -13.89 13.39
N ILE A 336 15.53 -14.38 12.67
CA ILE A 336 14.42 -15.14 13.26
C ILE A 336 14.67 -16.61 12.94
N PHE A 337 14.63 -17.44 13.98
CA PHE A 337 14.53 -18.87 13.88
C PHE A 337 13.11 -19.32 14.20
N ASP A 338 12.43 -19.92 13.23
CA ASP A 338 11.08 -20.46 13.38
C ASP A 338 11.10 -21.99 13.18
N PRO A 339 11.01 -22.78 14.26
CA PRO A 339 10.97 -24.24 14.15
C PRO A 339 9.69 -24.77 13.48
N ASN A 340 8.63 -23.94 13.42
CA ASN A 340 7.30 -24.30 12.90
C ASN A 340 6.97 -23.54 11.60
N SER A 341 7.92 -23.37 10.71
CA SER A 341 7.88 -22.53 9.52
C SER A 341 6.73 -22.74 8.51
N SER A 342 5.71 -23.53 8.86
CA SER A 342 4.55 -23.82 7.99
C SER A 342 3.38 -22.83 8.14
N GLN A 343 3.44 -21.88 9.07
CA GLN A 343 2.37 -20.92 9.34
C GLN A 343 2.89 -19.49 9.16
N PRO A 344 2.06 -18.58 8.60
CA PRO A 344 2.40 -17.17 8.56
C PRO A 344 2.67 -16.60 9.95
N MET A 345 3.68 -15.75 10.07
CA MET A 345 4.10 -15.18 11.34
C MET A 345 4.18 -13.66 11.28
N ASP A 346 3.49 -12.99 12.22
CA ASP A 346 3.61 -11.55 12.41
C ASP A 346 4.92 -11.21 13.12
N ILE A 347 5.63 -10.23 12.57
CA ILE A 347 6.86 -9.68 13.11
C ILE A 347 6.70 -8.18 13.20
N SER A 348 7.16 -7.57 14.30
CA SER A 348 7.24 -6.13 14.37
C SER A 348 8.55 -5.65 14.99
N CYS A 349 8.98 -4.47 14.57
CA CYS A 349 10.15 -3.79 15.08
C CYS A 349 9.86 -2.30 15.23
N VAL A 350 10.29 -1.73 16.35
CA VAL A 350 10.18 -0.29 16.64
C VAL A 350 11.41 0.16 17.40
N ILE A 351 11.79 1.42 17.24
CA ILE A 351 12.83 2.04 18.06
C ILE A 351 12.17 2.78 19.22
N LEU A 352 12.64 2.50 20.43
CA LEU A 352 12.23 3.18 21.67
C LEU A 352 13.31 4.17 22.11
N ARG A 353 12.87 5.32 22.59
CA ARG A 353 13.68 6.27 23.35
C ARG A 353 13.11 6.37 24.77
N ARG A 354 13.87 5.93 25.78
CA ARG A 354 13.42 5.95 27.20
C ARG A 354 12.02 5.34 27.39
N ASP A 355 11.77 4.20 26.75
CA ASP A 355 10.49 3.46 26.78
C ASP A 355 9.31 4.11 26.01
N THR A 356 9.55 5.19 25.27
CA THR A 356 8.56 5.81 24.38
C THR A 356 8.87 5.48 22.93
N PHE A 357 7.85 5.18 22.13
CA PHE A 357 8.01 4.97 20.69
C PHE A 357 8.51 6.24 20.02
N CYS A 358 9.61 6.14 19.27
CA CYS A 358 10.16 7.26 18.52
C CYS A 358 10.33 6.97 17.02
N SER A 359 9.99 5.77 16.58
CA SER A 359 9.94 5.41 15.16
C SER A 359 8.55 4.94 14.76
N GLU A 360 8.30 4.88 13.47
CA GLU A 360 7.25 4.04 12.91
C GLU A 360 7.44 2.61 13.42
N LYS A 361 6.33 1.91 13.68
CA LYS A 361 6.32 0.49 13.98
C LYS A 361 6.31 -0.27 12.67
N TRP A 362 7.46 -0.80 12.28
CA TRP A 362 7.55 -1.74 11.17
C TRP A 362 6.82 -3.04 11.50
N GLN A 363 5.94 -3.48 10.61
CA GLN A 363 5.19 -4.73 10.77
C GLN A 363 5.21 -5.54 9.49
N TYR A 364 5.61 -6.80 9.59
CA TYR A 364 5.79 -7.70 8.47
C TYR A 364 5.10 -9.04 8.72
N LEU A 365 4.47 -9.60 7.69
CA LEU A 365 3.96 -10.96 7.71
C LEU A 365 4.96 -11.86 6.98
N LEU A 366 5.68 -12.69 7.72
CA LEU A 366 6.56 -13.69 7.14
C LEU A 366 5.74 -14.88 6.68
N ASN A 367 5.62 -15.04 5.36
CA ASN A 367 5.05 -16.22 4.71
C ASN A 367 6.21 -17.09 4.21
N ILE A 368 6.25 -18.36 4.56
CA ILE A 368 7.33 -19.29 4.24
C ILE A 368 6.93 -20.21 3.09
#